data_a359eef97e1b60ac2ab385c1149a679d
#
_entry.id   a359eef97e1b60ac2ab385c1149a679d
#
_cell.length_a   1.000
_cell.length_b   1.000
_cell.length_c   1.000
_cell.angle_alpha   90.00
_cell.angle_beta   90.00
_cell.angle_gamma   90.00
#
_symmetry.space_group_name_H-M   'P 1'
#
loop_
_entity.id
_entity.type
_entity.pdbx_description
1 polymer ?
#
loop_
_entity_poly.entity_id
_entity_poly.type
_entity_poly.pdbx_seq_one_letter_code
_entity_poly.pdbx_strand_id
1 'polypeptide(L)'
;MSNPKKQIRNIYGYCRVSTIEQSENGISIDTQKELISEFVKEKFNKEVNGWFADSGVSGTVPILERDQCRAMTDVMDEYDIIVATRMDRLSRSCKDLMATIPHFEECGVTFYLCEQFGDMPIVYPKEIAAKGLNSKYDMNALVNQIMLRVLSAVAEMEFENTKKKFAEGKISWAQRGYSIGGSAPFGYCFEEEKLKHGNRMKTRKKLVEVPEEQAVIKTIHQCKKRGLGVRRIAKQVANTHAGFENFSPNKVDKILNRKFQGLGSNLT
;
A
#
# COMPACT_ATOMS: atom_id res chain seq x y z
N MET A 1 -28.54 -35.70 -28.25
CA MET A 1 -28.61 -35.43 -26.81
C MET A 1 -28.25 -33.96 -26.61
N SER A 2 -29.23 -33.14 -26.32
CA SER A 2 -29.04 -31.69 -26.07
C SER A 2 -28.17 -31.51 -24.83
N ASN A 3 -27.03 -30.83 -25.01
CA ASN A 3 -26.15 -30.41 -23.93
C ASN A 3 -26.98 -29.58 -22.92
N PRO A 4 -27.13 -29.94 -21.66
CA PRO A 4 -27.83 -29.11 -20.71
C PRO A 4 -27.11 -27.77 -20.69
N LYS A 5 -27.80 -26.67 -20.97
CA LYS A 5 -27.29 -25.33 -20.82
C LYS A 5 -26.76 -25.24 -19.38
N LYS A 6 -25.43 -25.15 -19.21
CA LYS A 6 -24.78 -24.99 -17.91
C LYS A 6 -25.34 -23.68 -17.31
N GLN A 7 -26.21 -23.83 -16.32
CA GLN A 7 -26.98 -22.73 -15.75
C GLN A 7 -26.10 -22.08 -14.66
N ILE A 8 -25.90 -20.78 -14.72
CA ILE A 8 -25.28 -20.01 -13.63
C ILE A 8 -26.05 -20.31 -12.35
N ARG A 9 -25.35 -20.80 -11.32
CA ARG A 9 -25.93 -21.13 -10.02
C ARG A 9 -26.06 -19.90 -9.16
N ASN A 10 -24.96 -19.35 -8.70
CA ASN A 10 -24.94 -18.18 -7.84
C ASN A 10 -24.02 -17.09 -8.41
N ILE A 11 -24.23 -15.86 -7.97
CA ILE A 11 -23.39 -14.72 -8.29
C ILE A 11 -22.97 -14.07 -6.97
N TYR A 12 -21.66 -13.98 -6.74
CA TYR A 12 -21.07 -13.41 -5.54
C TYR A 12 -20.35 -12.10 -5.86
N GLY A 13 -20.57 -11.10 -5.01
CA GLY A 13 -19.85 -9.83 -5.08
C GLY A 13 -18.69 -9.79 -4.09
N TYR A 14 -17.49 -9.47 -4.56
CA TYR A 14 -16.33 -9.26 -3.70
C TYR A 14 -15.93 -7.79 -3.67
N CYS A 15 -15.81 -7.24 -2.46
CA CYS A 15 -15.42 -5.84 -2.21
C CYS A 15 -14.22 -5.78 -1.25
N ARG A 16 -13.37 -4.77 -1.40
CA ARG A 16 -12.28 -4.49 -0.47
C ARG A 16 -12.01 -3.00 -0.32
N VAL A 17 -11.77 -2.57 0.91
CA VAL A 17 -11.23 -1.25 1.22
C VAL A 17 -10.11 -1.37 2.25
N SER A 18 -9.03 -0.60 2.09
CA SER A 18 -7.99 -0.49 3.10
C SER A 18 -8.33 0.60 4.13
N THR A 19 -7.66 0.59 5.29
CA THR A 19 -7.83 1.62 6.34
C THR A 19 -7.53 3.03 5.82
N ILE A 20 -6.58 3.17 4.90
CA ILE A 20 -6.21 4.46 4.29
C ILE A 20 -7.30 4.92 3.32
N GLU A 21 -7.86 4.00 2.52
CA GLU A 21 -8.93 4.31 1.56
C GLU A 21 -10.24 4.69 2.27
N GLN A 22 -10.50 4.18 3.47
CA GLN A 22 -11.62 4.60 4.31
C GLN A 22 -11.51 6.05 4.79
N SER A 23 -10.28 6.55 4.99
CA SER A 23 -10.01 7.91 5.50
C SER A 23 -9.86 8.97 4.40
N GLU A 24 -9.60 8.59 3.15
CA GLU A 24 -9.24 9.48 2.03
C GLU A 24 -10.21 9.41 0.86
N ASN A 25 -11.52 9.56 1.03
CA ASN A 25 -12.51 9.61 -0.08
C ASN A 25 -12.32 8.50 -1.16
N GLY A 26 -11.87 7.33 -0.77
CA GLY A 26 -11.80 6.15 -1.64
C GLY A 26 -13.20 5.63 -1.97
N ILE A 27 -13.32 4.78 -3.00
CA ILE A 27 -14.59 4.11 -3.34
C ILE A 27 -14.99 3.22 -2.17
N SER A 28 -16.12 3.53 -1.53
CA SER A 28 -16.65 2.80 -0.37
C SER A 28 -17.07 1.37 -0.75
N ILE A 29 -17.26 0.50 0.26
CA ILE A 29 -17.83 -0.83 0.03
C ILE A 29 -19.23 -0.71 -0.60
N ASP A 30 -20.04 0.26 -0.17
CA ASP A 30 -21.39 0.45 -0.67
C ASP A 30 -21.38 0.87 -2.14
N THR A 31 -20.51 1.79 -2.53
CA THR A 31 -20.35 2.17 -3.95
C THR A 31 -19.87 0.98 -4.80
N GLN A 32 -18.97 0.13 -4.27
CA GLN A 32 -18.56 -1.10 -4.97
C GLN A 32 -19.73 -2.06 -5.16
N LYS A 33 -20.59 -2.22 -4.14
CA LYS A 33 -21.79 -3.07 -4.22
C LYS A 33 -22.78 -2.54 -5.25
N GLU A 34 -23.00 -1.23 -5.32
CA GLU A 34 -23.86 -0.60 -6.33
C GLU A 34 -23.37 -0.92 -7.75
N LEU A 35 -22.10 -0.67 -8.05
CA LEU A 35 -21.48 -0.94 -9.35
C LEU A 35 -21.58 -2.43 -9.74
N ILE A 36 -21.30 -3.33 -8.80
CA ILE A 36 -21.41 -4.77 -9.04
C ILE A 36 -22.87 -5.17 -9.29
N SER A 37 -23.81 -4.62 -8.52
CA SER A 37 -25.25 -4.93 -8.69
C SER A 37 -25.77 -4.48 -10.03
N GLU A 38 -25.39 -3.28 -10.50
CA GLU A 38 -25.74 -2.77 -11.82
C GLU A 38 -25.21 -3.66 -12.93
N PHE A 39 -23.92 -4.03 -12.87
CA PHE A 39 -23.31 -4.93 -13.83
C PHE A 39 -23.98 -6.31 -13.88
N VAL A 40 -24.27 -6.89 -12.71
CA VAL A 40 -24.92 -8.21 -12.61
C VAL A 40 -26.34 -8.16 -13.19
N LYS A 41 -27.09 -7.09 -12.91
CA LYS A 41 -28.44 -6.89 -13.41
C LYS A 41 -28.44 -6.70 -14.93
N GLU A 42 -27.53 -5.86 -15.45
CA GLU A 42 -27.43 -5.59 -16.88
C GLU A 42 -27.02 -6.84 -17.67
N LYS A 43 -25.97 -7.53 -17.21
CA LYS A 43 -25.37 -8.64 -17.95
C LYS A 43 -26.13 -9.97 -17.82
N PHE A 44 -26.61 -10.28 -16.63
CA PHE A 44 -27.19 -11.60 -16.32
C PHE A 44 -28.69 -11.55 -16.08
N ASN A 45 -29.28 -10.36 -15.95
CA ASN A 45 -30.66 -10.15 -15.53
C ASN A 45 -30.97 -10.90 -14.20
N LYS A 46 -30.02 -10.86 -13.26
CA LYS A 46 -30.07 -11.51 -11.96
C LYS A 46 -29.67 -10.52 -10.86
N GLU A 47 -29.79 -10.96 -9.63
CA GLU A 47 -29.27 -10.27 -8.44
C GLU A 47 -28.05 -10.99 -7.86
N VAL A 48 -27.28 -10.29 -7.06
CA VAL A 48 -26.13 -10.86 -6.31
C VAL A 48 -26.65 -11.72 -5.18
N ASN A 49 -26.24 -12.99 -5.13
CA ASN A 49 -26.70 -13.97 -4.13
C ASN A 49 -25.98 -13.80 -2.77
N GLY A 50 -24.75 -13.32 -2.77
CA GLY A 50 -23.98 -13.13 -1.56
C GLY A 50 -22.87 -12.09 -1.70
N TRP A 51 -22.50 -11.46 -0.58
CA TRP A 51 -21.49 -10.40 -0.52
C TRP A 51 -20.35 -10.77 0.41
N PHE A 52 -19.14 -10.60 -0.06
CA PHE A 52 -17.91 -10.78 0.71
C PHE A 52 -17.10 -9.48 0.68
N ALA A 53 -16.87 -8.90 1.85
CA ALA A 53 -16.27 -7.56 1.95
C ALA A 53 -15.16 -7.51 3.00
N ASP A 54 -13.92 -7.37 2.55
CA ASP A 54 -12.74 -7.17 3.40
C ASP A 54 -12.56 -5.68 3.72
N SER A 55 -13.03 -5.27 4.90
CA SER A 55 -12.93 -3.89 5.40
C SER A 55 -11.65 -3.69 6.19
N GLY A 56 -10.89 -2.64 5.90
CA GLY A 56 -9.63 -2.32 6.58
C GLY A 56 -8.46 -3.23 6.18
N VAL A 57 -8.61 -4.09 5.17
CA VAL A 57 -7.58 -5.03 4.72
C VAL A 57 -6.74 -4.42 3.61
N SER A 58 -5.41 -4.42 3.79
CA SER A 58 -4.49 -3.93 2.76
C SER A 58 -4.52 -4.82 1.51
N GLY A 59 -4.45 -4.19 0.31
CA GLY A 59 -4.30 -4.91 -0.95
C GLY A 59 -2.97 -5.68 -1.10
N THR A 60 -2.05 -5.54 -0.14
CA THR A 60 -0.79 -6.32 -0.08
C THR A 60 -0.95 -7.66 0.64
N VAL A 61 -2.05 -7.87 1.37
CA VAL A 61 -2.39 -9.17 1.94
C VAL A 61 -2.81 -10.10 0.80
N PRO A 62 -2.22 -11.30 0.66
CA PRO A 62 -2.58 -12.25 -0.38
C PRO A 62 -4.09 -12.51 -0.42
N ILE A 63 -4.66 -12.64 -1.63
CA ILE A 63 -6.11 -12.75 -1.83
C ILE A 63 -6.68 -13.92 -1.02
N LEU A 64 -6.08 -15.10 -1.14
CA LEU A 64 -6.56 -16.33 -0.49
C LEU A 64 -6.30 -16.36 1.04
N GLU A 65 -5.56 -15.40 1.59
CA GLU A 65 -5.33 -15.28 3.03
C GLU A 65 -6.34 -14.35 3.72
N ARG A 66 -7.17 -13.63 2.96
CA ARG A 66 -8.18 -12.70 3.51
C ARG A 66 -9.40 -13.46 3.99
N ASP A 67 -9.94 -13.05 5.14
CA ASP A 67 -11.03 -13.77 5.80
C ASP A 67 -12.28 -13.85 4.91
N GLN A 68 -12.69 -12.76 4.28
CA GLN A 68 -13.88 -12.75 3.44
C GLN A 68 -13.65 -13.46 2.10
N CYS A 69 -12.45 -13.43 1.54
CA CYS A 69 -12.13 -14.21 0.36
C CYS A 69 -12.14 -15.71 0.68
N ARG A 70 -11.62 -16.14 1.83
CA ARG A 70 -11.73 -17.54 2.28
C ARG A 70 -13.18 -17.97 2.44
N ALA A 71 -13.96 -17.18 3.17
CA ALA A 71 -15.40 -17.46 3.34
C ALA A 71 -16.14 -17.58 1.99
N MET A 72 -15.74 -16.79 0.99
CA MET A 72 -16.26 -16.89 -0.37
C MET A 72 -15.82 -18.20 -1.04
N THR A 73 -14.53 -18.58 -0.93
CA THR A 73 -14.02 -19.83 -1.50
C THR A 73 -14.64 -21.08 -0.87
N ASP A 74 -15.03 -21.00 0.41
CA ASP A 74 -15.66 -22.13 1.13
C ASP A 74 -17.10 -22.40 0.69
N VAL A 75 -17.80 -21.41 0.11
CA VAL A 75 -19.21 -21.53 -0.30
C VAL A 75 -19.40 -21.57 -1.82
N MET A 76 -18.39 -21.23 -2.62
CA MET A 76 -18.50 -21.22 -4.07
C MET A 76 -18.44 -22.65 -4.63
N ASP A 77 -19.16 -22.86 -5.72
CA ASP A 77 -19.27 -24.14 -6.42
C ASP A 77 -19.06 -23.94 -7.93
N GLU A 78 -18.93 -25.02 -8.68
CA GLU A 78 -18.80 -24.97 -10.14
C GLU A 78 -19.94 -24.18 -10.78
N TYR A 79 -19.60 -23.35 -11.77
CA TYR A 79 -20.51 -22.46 -12.52
C TYR A 79 -21.03 -21.25 -11.74
N ASP A 80 -20.50 -20.99 -10.54
CA ASP A 80 -20.73 -19.74 -9.85
C ASP A 80 -19.94 -18.60 -10.52
N ILE A 81 -20.45 -17.40 -10.35
CA ILE A 81 -19.82 -16.19 -10.86
C ILE A 81 -19.36 -15.33 -9.69
N ILE A 82 -18.12 -14.85 -9.78
CA ILE A 82 -17.58 -13.85 -8.88
C ILE A 82 -17.46 -12.53 -9.65
N VAL A 83 -17.85 -11.44 -9.02
CA VAL A 83 -17.73 -10.08 -9.59
C VAL A 83 -17.04 -9.18 -8.57
N ALA A 84 -15.99 -8.50 -9.01
CA ALA A 84 -15.39 -7.37 -8.28
C ALA A 84 -15.34 -6.13 -9.19
N THR A 85 -15.08 -4.96 -8.64
CA THR A 85 -15.06 -3.73 -9.44
C THR A 85 -13.79 -3.62 -10.26
N ARG A 86 -12.62 -3.73 -9.63
CA ARG A 86 -11.32 -3.49 -10.26
C ARG A 86 -10.24 -4.44 -9.71
N MET A 87 -9.17 -4.59 -10.48
CA MET A 87 -8.04 -5.43 -10.12
C MET A 87 -7.33 -4.99 -8.83
N ASP A 88 -7.21 -3.67 -8.58
CA ASP A 88 -6.61 -3.13 -7.37
C ASP A 88 -7.45 -3.39 -6.10
N ARG A 89 -8.73 -3.75 -6.26
CA ARG A 89 -9.58 -4.28 -5.17
C ARG A 89 -9.23 -5.74 -4.86
N LEU A 90 -8.84 -6.51 -5.86
CA LEU A 90 -8.36 -7.87 -5.64
C LEU A 90 -6.96 -7.89 -5.05
N SER A 91 -5.96 -7.38 -5.77
CA SER A 91 -4.57 -7.36 -5.31
C SER A 91 -3.81 -6.16 -5.84
N ARG A 92 -2.86 -5.66 -5.04
CA ARG A 92 -1.82 -4.72 -5.49
C ARG A 92 -0.56 -5.43 -5.97
N SER A 93 -0.53 -6.76 -5.92
CA SER A 93 0.57 -7.60 -6.37
C SER A 93 0.13 -8.43 -7.57
N CYS A 94 0.77 -8.21 -8.70
CA CYS A 94 0.61 -9.03 -9.90
C CYS A 94 0.92 -10.50 -9.61
N LYS A 95 1.96 -10.76 -8.83
CA LYS A 95 2.39 -12.11 -8.44
C LYS A 95 1.27 -12.86 -7.67
N ASP A 96 0.65 -12.18 -6.72
CA ASP A 96 -0.45 -12.73 -5.94
C ASP A 96 -1.67 -13.03 -6.82
N LEU A 97 -2.05 -12.10 -7.70
CA LEU A 97 -3.15 -12.29 -8.63
C LEU A 97 -2.89 -13.49 -9.57
N MET A 98 -1.68 -13.58 -10.15
CA MET A 98 -1.29 -14.70 -11.01
C MET A 98 -1.29 -16.05 -10.28
N ALA A 99 -0.94 -16.06 -9.01
CA ALA A 99 -1.01 -17.27 -8.17
C ALA A 99 -2.44 -17.67 -7.81
N THR A 100 -3.36 -16.71 -7.76
CA THR A 100 -4.75 -16.91 -7.35
C THR A 100 -5.64 -17.37 -8.52
N ILE A 101 -5.37 -16.91 -9.75
CA ILE A 101 -6.17 -17.29 -10.94
C ILE A 101 -6.32 -18.81 -11.11
N PRO A 102 -5.24 -19.63 -11.06
CA PRO A 102 -5.36 -21.08 -11.19
C PRO A 102 -6.28 -21.72 -10.14
N HIS A 103 -6.30 -21.16 -8.93
CA HIS A 103 -7.20 -21.63 -7.88
C HIS A 103 -8.68 -21.46 -8.27
N PHE A 104 -9.06 -20.27 -8.75
CA PHE A 104 -10.44 -20.03 -9.22
C PHE A 104 -10.79 -20.83 -10.47
N GLU A 105 -9.84 -21.06 -11.37
CA GLU A 105 -10.02 -21.95 -12.52
C GLU A 105 -10.30 -23.41 -12.07
N GLU A 106 -9.60 -23.87 -11.03
CA GLU A 106 -9.79 -25.21 -10.45
C GLU A 106 -11.14 -25.37 -9.77
N CYS A 107 -11.61 -24.32 -9.11
CA CYS A 107 -12.95 -24.29 -8.51
C CYS A 107 -14.08 -24.23 -9.56
N GLY A 108 -13.76 -24.06 -10.83
CA GLY A 108 -14.77 -24.04 -11.90
C GLY A 108 -15.62 -22.77 -11.94
N VAL A 109 -15.17 -21.70 -11.32
CA VAL A 109 -15.90 -20.40 -11.27
C VAL A 109 -15.52 -19.49 -12.43
N THR A 110 -16.37 -18.51 -12.71
CA THR A 110 -16.10 -17.44 -13.67
C THR A 110 -15.93 -16.11 -12.93
N PHE A 111 -14.85 -15.37 -13.19
CA PHE A 111 -14.57 -14.12 -12.48
C PHE A 111 -14.58 -12.90 -13.40
N TYR A 112 -15.34 -11.87 -13.03
CA TYR A 112 -15.45 -10.60 -13.75
C TYR A 112 -14.90 -9.42 -12.95
N LEU A 113 -14.34 -8.43 -13.69
CA LEU A 113 -13.99 -7.11 -13.17
C LEU A 113 -14.85 -6.07 -13.91
N CYS A 114 -15.95 -5.64 -13.30
CA CYS A 114 -16.99 -4.89 -13.97
C CYS A 114 -16.56 -3.51 -14.50
N GLU A 115 -15.57 -2.85 -13.89
CA GLU A 115 -15.07 -1.54 -14.34
C GLU A 115 -13.86 -1.62 -15.28
N GLN A 116 -13.20 -2.78 -15.45
CA GLN A 116 -11.94 -2.84 -16.19
C GLN A 116 -12.01 -3.63 -17.50
N PHE A 117 -12.75 -4.72 -17.53
CA PHE A 117 -12.77 -5.63 -18.69
C PHE A 117 -14.16 -5.75 -19.31
N GLY A 118 -15.12 -4.96 -18.81
CA GLY A 118 -16.50 -4.99 -19.29
C GLY A 118 -17.08 -6.40 -19.25
N ASP A 119 -17.53 -6.86 -20.40
CA ASP A 119 -18.21 -8.16 -20.55
C ASP A 119 -17.30 -9.37 -20.54
N MET A 120 -15.98 -9.19 -20.48
CA MET A 120 -15.03 -10.31 -20.55
C MET A 120 -14.57 -10.75 -19.16
N PRO A 121 -14.74 -12.02 -18.79
CA PRO A 121 -14.23 -12.53 -17.53
C PRO A 121 -12.71 -12.68 -17.55
N ILE A 122 -12.09 -12.52 -16.39
CA ILE A 122 -10.65 -12.70 -16.19
C ILE A 122 -10.28 -14.14 -15.85
N VAL A 123 -11.24 -14.93 -15.37
CA VAL A 123 -11.11 -16.35 -15.07
C VAL A 123 -12.26 -17.12 -15.73
N TYR A 124 -11.93 -18.25 -16.33
CA TYR A 124 -12.87 -19.18 -16.92
C TYR A 124 -12.70 -20.57 -16.29
N PRO A 125 -13.77 -21.36 -16.10
CA PRO A 125 -13.66 -22.75 -15.67
C PRO A 125 -12.71 -23.56 -16.57
N LYS A 126 -11.87 -24.42 -15.97
CA LYS A 126 -10.91 -25.27 -16.71
C LYS A 126 -11.52 -26.05 -17.87
N GLU A 127 -12.75 -26.52 -17.71
CA GLU A 127 -13.44 -27.26 -18.78
C GLU A 127 -13.77 -26.38 -19.99
N ILE A 128 -13.99 -25.10 -19.80
CA ILE A 128 -14.19 -24.14 -20.88
C ILE A 128 -12.85 -23.82 -21.52
N ALA A 129 -11.82 -23.60 -20.72
CA ALA A 129 -10.47 -23.38 -21.17
C ALA A 129 -9.89 -24.60 -21.94
N ALA A 130 -10.12 -25.83 -21.47
CA ALA A 130 -9.60 -27.05 -22.08
C ALA A 130 -10.32 -27.47 -23.38
N LYS A 131 -11.61 -27.15 -23.53
CA LYS A 131 -12.36 -27.41 -24.78
C LYS A 131 -12.02 -26.43 -25.89
N GLY A 132 -11.31 -25.43 -25.56
CA GLY A 132 -11.14 -24.23 -26.33
C GLY A 132 -10.04 -24.22 -27.35
N LEU A 133 -9.13 -25.20 -27.46
CA LEU A 133 -8.04 -25.19 -28.47
C LEU A 133 -8.50 -25.18 -29.95
N ASN A 134 -9.83 -25.25 -30.19
CA ASN A 134 -10.42 -25.23 -31.54
C ASN A 134 -11.61 -24.27 -31.72
N SER A 135 -11.86 -23.33 -30.82
CA SER A 135 -12.98 -22.40 -30.95
C SER A 135 -12.55 -20.92 -30.82
N LYS A 136 -13.39 -20.03 -31.36
CA LYS A 136 -13.25 -18.57 -31.30
C LYS A 136 -13.07 -18.01 -29.88
N TYR A 137 -13.39 -18.81 -28.87
CA TYR A 137 -13.24 -18.51 -27.43
C TYR A 137 -11.80 -18.64 -26.92
N ASP A 138 -10.95 -19.47 -27.55
CA ASP A 138 -9.57 -19.71 -27.11
C ASP A 138 -8.64 -18.55 -27.31
N MET A 139 -8.75 -17.93 -28.47
CA MET A 139 -7.95 -16.76 -28.79
C MET A 139 -8.28 -15.63 -27.80
N ASN A 140 -9.56 -15.50 -27.41
CA ASN A 140 -9.98 -14.50 -26.44
C ASN A 140 -9.47 -14.81 -25.03
N ALA A 141 -9.48 -16.07 -24.59
CA ALA A 141 -8.93 -16.49 -23.30
C ALA A 141 -7.40 -16.24 -23.24
N LEU A 142 -6.67 -16.56 -24.31
CA LEU A 142 -5.24 -16.31 -24.41
C LEU A 142 -4.94 -14.80 -24.43
N VAL A 143 -5.68 -14.04 -25.21
CA VAL A 143 -5.55 -12.57 -25.27
C VAL A 143 -5.84 -11.95 -23.91
N ASN A 144 -6.85 -12.43 -23.19
CA ASN A 144 -7.19 -11.95 -21.85
C ASN A 144 -6.08 -12.26 -20.85
N GLN A 145 -5.49 -13.46 -20.86
CA GLN A 145 -4.35 -13.80 -20.02
C GLN A 145 -3.14 -12.89 -20.30
N ILE A 146 -2.84 -12.63 -21.57
CA ILE A 146 -1.75 -11.73 -21.96
C ILE A 146 -2.07 -10.30 -21.50
N MET A 147 -3.30 -9.81 -21.78
CA MET A 147 -3.74 -8.48 -21.34
C MET A 147 -3.69 -8.33 -19.83
N LEU A 148 -4.12 -9.33 -19.08
CA LEU A 148 -4.06 -9.35 -17.63
C LEU A 148 -2.61 -9.24 -17.13
N ARG A 149 -1.67 -9.97 -17.73
CA ARG A 149 -0.24 -9.88 -17.41
C ARG A 149 0.33 -8.50 -17.69
N VAL A 150 -0.01 -7.92 -18.84
CA VAL A 150 0.46 -6.57 -19.21
C VAL A 150 -0.10 -5.51 -18.26
N LEU A 151 -1.40 -5.54 -17.99
CA LEU A 151 -2.04 -4.57 -17.08
C LEU A 151 -1.54 -4.71 -15.64
N SER A 152 -1.29 -5.94 -15.19
CA SER A 152 -0.69 -6.19 -13.89
C SER A 152 0.74 -5.63 -13.80
N ALA A 153 1.55 -5.79 -14.84
CA ALA A 153 2.88 -5.21 -14.90
C ALA A 153 2.85 -3.67 -14.90
N VAL A 154 1.89 -3.07 -15.61
CA VAL A 154 1.68 -1.61 -15.61
C VAL A 154 1.26 -1.12 -14.22
N ALA A 155 0.32 -1.80 -13.57
CA ALA A 155 -0.13 -1.45 -12.21
C ALA A 155 1.01 -1.54 -11.18
N GLU A 156 1.89 -2.55 -11.30
CA GLU A 156 3.08 -2.69 -10.45
C GLU A 156 4.09 -1.55 -10.69
N MET A 157 4.32 -1.18 -11.95
CA MET A 157 5.16 -0.03 -12.30
C MET A 157 4.60 1.29 -11.74
N GLU A 158 3.29 1.52 -11.83
CA GLU A 158 2.63 2.71 -11.27
C GLU A 158 2.76 2.77 -9.74
N PHE A 159 2.59 1.63 -9.07
CA PHE A 159 2.76 1.52 -7.63
C PHE A 159 4.20 1.84 -7.21
N GLU A 160 5.20 1.27 -7.89
CA GLU A 160 6.61 1.55 -7.61
C GLU A 160 6.97 3.02 -7.89
N ASN A 161 6.48 3.59 -8.98
CA ASN A 161 6.67 5.00 -9.30
C ASN A 161 6.05 5.91 -8.24
N THR A 162 4.87 5.57 -7.75
CA THR A 162 4.21 6.29 -6.66
C THR A 162 5.03 6.21 -5.37
N LYS A 163 5.53 5.02 -5.01
CA LYS A 163 6.40 4.81 -3.86
C LYS A 163 7.71 5.62 -3.96
N LYS A 164 8.33 5.67 -5.15
CA LYS A 164 9.51 6.52 -5.41
C LYS A 164 9.19 7.99 -5.22
N LYS A 165 8.11 8.51 -5.80
CA LYS A 165 7.67 9.89 -5.63
C LYS A 165 7.43 10.26 -4.16
N PHE A 166 6.83 9.36 -3.37
CA PHE A 166 6.67 9.56 -1.92
C PHE A 166 8.02 9.59 -1.18
N ALA A 167 8.96 8.71 -1.53
CA ALA A 167 10.29 8.68 -0.94
C ALA A 167 11.08 9.96 -1.28
N GLU A 168 11.07 10.39 -2.53
CA GLU A 168 11.67 11.64 -2.99
C GLU A 168 11.03 12.86 -2.31
N GLY A 169 9.70 12.86 -2.20
CA GLY A 169 8.98 13.89 -1.44
C GLY A 169 9.42 13.96 0.01
N LYS A 170 9.58 12.82 0.71
CA LYS A 170 10.10 12.78 2.08
C LYS A 170 11.53 13.34 2.16
N ILE A 171 12.41 12.95 1.25
CA ILE A 171 13.80 13.46 1.20
C ILE A 171 13.80 14.99 0.98
N SER A 172 13.02 15.49 0.04
CA SER A 172 12.89 16.91 -0.23
C SER A 172 12.39 17.71 0.98
N TRP A 173 11.41 17.19 1.73
CA TRP A 173 10.94 17.82 2.96
C TRP A 173 11.99 17.79 4.05
N ALA A 174 12.71 16.67 4.22
CA ALA A 174 13.83 16.57 5.18
C ALA A 174 14.95 17.58 4.85
N GLN A 175 15.32 17.73 3.57
CA GLN A 175 16.32 18.71 3.13
C GLN A 175 15.93 20.17 3.43
N ARG A 176 14.63 20.45 3.43
CA ARG A 176 14.08 21.77 3.81
C ARG A 176 13.93 21.96 5.32
N GLY A 177 14.35 20.97 6.14
CA GLY A 177 14.28 21.00 7.59
C GLY A 177 12.91 20.66 8.17
N TYR A 178 11.99 20.08 7.38
CA TYR A 178 10.68 19.65 7.90
C TYR A 178 10.72 18.21 8.40
N SER A 179 9.90 17.94 9.42
CA SER A 179 9.72 16.60 9.95
C SER A 179 9.12 15.65 8.90
N ILE A 180 9.72 14.47 8.79
CA ILE A 180 9.21 13.33 8.00
C ILE A 180 8.61 12.25 8.89
N GLY A 181 8.44 12.53 10.18
CA GLY A 181 7.93 11.63 11.23
C GLY A 181 8.95 11.43 12.35
N GLY A 182 8.48 10.88 13.47
CA GLY A 182 9.30 10.65 14.67
C GLY A 182 9.43 11.86 15.60
N SER A 183 10.26 11.74 16.65
CA SER A 183 10.60 12.81 17.61
C SER A 183 11.71 13.69 17.07
N ALA A 184 11.74 14.96 17.53
CA ALA A 184 12.84 15.86 17.23
C ALA A 184 14.17 15.27 17.75
N PRO A 185 15.22 15.32 16.95
CA PRO A 185 16.52 14.86 17.37
C PRO A 185 17.13 15.85 18.37
N PHE A 186 17.96 15.34 19.32
CA PHE A 186 18.67 16.18 20.27
C PHE A 186 19.40 17.33 19.54
N GLY A 187 19.28 18.54 20.05
CA GLY A 187 19.75 19.78 19.43
C GLY A 187 18.68 20.54 18.65
N TYR A 188 17.49 19.96 18.50
CA TYR A 188 16.38 20.55 17.74
C TYR A 188 15.04 20.33 18.43
N CYS A 189 14.11 21.26 18.22
CA CYS A 189 12.69 21.12 18.54
C CYS A 189 11.83 21.25 17.28
N PHE A 190 10.55 20.91 17.38
CA PHE A 190 9.61 21.12 16.31
C PHE A 190 8.82 22.42 16.54
N GLU A 191 8.80 23.29 15.54
CA GLU A 191 7.86 24.40 15.44
C GLU A 191 6.85 24.17 14.34
N GLU A 192 5.61 24.57 14.56
CA GLU A 192 4.55 24.44 13.57
C GLU A 192 4.56 25.61 12.59
N GLU A 193 4.76 25.33 11.32
CA GLU A 193 4.71 26.31 10.24
C GLU A 193 3.52 26.03 9.32
N LYS A 194 2.73 27.07 9.03
CA LYS A 194 1.61 26.98 8.07
C LYS A 194 2.10 27.29 6.68
N LEU A 195 2.05 26.30 5.80
CA LEU A 195 2.48 26.42 4.41
C LEU A 195 1.25 26.41 3.48
N LYS A 196 1.27 27.29 2.49
CA LYS A 196 0.26 27.30 1.43
C LYS A 196 0.56 26.16 0.44
N HIS A 197 -0.38 25.26 0.25
CA HIS A 197 -0.30 24.18 -0.72
C HIS A 197 -1.52 24.24 -1.65
N GLY A 198 -1.36 24.84 -2.82
CA GLY A 198 -2.49 25.21 -3.68
C GLY A 198 -3.45 26.16 -2.96
N ASN A 199 -4.73 25.83 -2.91
CA ASN A 199 -5.76 26.61 -2.22
C ASN A 199 -5.96 26.23 -0.74
N ARG A 200 -5.13 25.34 -0.18
CA ARG A 200 -5.25 24.87 1.22
C ARG A 200 -4.02 25.23 2.03
N MET A 201 -4.23 25.58 3.29
CA MET A 201 -3.15 25.74 4.27
C MET A 201 -2.90 24.40 4.95
N LYS A 202 -1.65 23.94 4.92
CA LYS A 202 -1.22 22.72 5.63
C LYS A 202 -0.20 23.10 6.72
N THR A 203 -0.43 22.65 7.94
CA THR A 203 0.51 22.77 9.04
C THR A 203 1.59 21.70 8.92
N ARG A 204 2.86 22.12 9.00
CA ARG A 204 4.01 21.23 9.00
C ARG A 204 4.93 21.54 10.18
N LYS A 205 5.57 20.51 10.71
CA LYS A 205 6.55 20.61 11.79
C LYS A 205 7.92 20.86 11.19
N LYS A 206 8.51 22.02 11.49
CA LYS A 206 9.86 22.40 11.08
C LYS A 206 10.83 22.20 12.23
N LEU A 207 12.03 21.70 11.92
CA LEU A 207 13.12 21.56 12.89
C LEU A 207 13.77 22.93 13.11
N VAL A 208 13.81 23.37 14.37
CA VAL A 208 14.45 24.60 14.81
C VAL A 208 15.53 24.23 15.83
N GLU A 209 16.68 24.91 15.76
CA GLU A 209 17.80 24.64 16.67
C GLU A 209 17.48 25.10 18.08
N VAL A 210 17.82 24.27 19.08
CA VAL A 210 17.78 24.60 20.50
C VAL A 210 19.20 25.06 20.91
N PRO A 211 19.44 26.36 21.20
CA PRO A 211 20.79 26.88 21.39
C PRO A 211 21.59 26.17 22.47
N GLU A 212 20.93 25.80 23.58
CA GLU A 212 21.55 25.10 24.70
C GLU A 212 22.04 23.69 24.30
N GLU A 213 21.20 22.94 23.62
CA GLU A 213 21.54 21.59 23.14
C GLU A 213 22.57 21.64 21.99
N GLN A 214 22.55 22.67 21.15
CA GLN A 214 23.57 22.90 20.12
C GLN A 214 24.95 23.19 20.72
N ALA A 215 25.01 23.91 21.83
CA ALA A 215 26.26 24.13 22.56
C ALA A 215 26.84 22.80 23.07
N VAL A 216 26.00 21.91 23.57
CA VAL A 216 26.39 20.54 23.98
C VAL A 216 26.94 19.76 22.80
N ILE A 217 26.25 19.76 21.64
CA ILE A 217 26.68 19.07 20.42
C ILE A 217 28.09 19.57 19.99
N LYS A 218 28.31 20.90 19.99
CA LYS A 218 29.63 21.45 19.67
C LYS A 218 30.72 20.95 20.61
N THR A 219 30.45 20.92 21.92
CA THR A 219 31.38 20.37 22.92
C THR A 219 31.69 18.88 22.67
N ILE A 220 30.68 18.08 22.35
CA ILE A 220 30.86 16.67 22.02
C ILE A 220 31.81 16.49 20.82
N HIS A 221 31.59 17.24 19.73
CA HIS A 221 32.44 17.15 18.55
C HIS A 221 33.87 17.62 18.81
N GLN A 222 34.06 18.72 19.60
CA GLN A 222 35.38 19.18 20.00
C GLN A 222 36.14 18.15 20.84
N CYS A 223 35.46 17.53 21.80
CA CYS A 223 36.06 16.48 22.63
C CYS A 223 36.43 15.26 21.80
N LYS A 224 35.59 14.89 20.81
CA LYS A 224 35.90 13.79 19.89
C LYS A 224 37.10 14.07 19.01
N LYS A 225 37.25 15.33 18.48
CA LYS A 225 38.45 15.77 17.73
C LYS A 225 39.72 15.68 18.58
N ARG A 226 39.62 15.84 19.91
CA ARG A 226 40.74 15.71 20.87
C ARG A 226 41.01 14.22 21.24
N GLY A 227 40.33 13.25 20.64
CA GLY A 227 40.53 11.85 20.85
C GLY A 227 39.88 11.26 22.12
N LEU A 228 38.98 12.00 22.79
CA LEU A 228 38.33 11.49 23.99
C LEU A 228 37.34 10.37 23.65
N GLY A 229 37.29 9.34 24.52
CA GLY A 229 36.30 8.28 24.45
C GLY A 229 34.91 8.74 24.95
N VAL A 230 33.86 8.08 24.49
CA VAL A 230 32.44 8.42 24.71
C VAL A 230 32.07 8.67 26.18
N ARG A 231 32.62 7.82 27.12
CA ARG A 231 32.38 7.98 28.56
C ARG A 231 32.99 9.26 29.11
N ARG A 232 34.21 9.62 28.66
CA ARG A 232 34.88 10.86 29.08
C ARG A 232 34.16 12.09 28.52
N ILE A 233 33.69 12.01 27.28
CA ILE A 233 32.87 13.09 26.64
C ILE A 233 31.60 13.31 27.45
N ALA A 234 30.87 12.25 27.81
CA ALA A 234 29.65 12.39 28.60
C ALA A 234 29.89 13.07 29.95
N LYS A 235 30.96 12.70 30.65
CA LYS A 235 31.39 13.32 31.95
C LYS A 235 31.75 14.79 31.77
N GLN A 236 32.41 15.13 30.66
CA GLN A 236 32.80 16.54 30.37
C GLN A 236 31.55 17.39 30.06
N VAL A 237 30.60 16.89 29.28
CA VAL A 237 29.34 17.57 29.02
C VAL A 237 28.58 17.82 30.34
N ALA A 238 28.46 16.79 31.19
CA ALA A 238 27.81 16.90 32.49
C ALA A 238 28.46 17.98 33.41
N ASN A 239 29.75 18.15 33.32
CA ASN A 239 30.51 19.16 34.14
C ASN A 239 30.48 20.56 33.53
N THR A 240 30.24 20.71 32.23
CA THR A 240 30.38 21.99 31.51
C THR A 240 29.05 22.66 31.24
N HIS A 241 27.97 21.89 31.11
CA HIS A 241 26.66 22.41 30.73
C HIS A 241 25.62 22.14 31.83
N ALA A 242 25.11 23.21 32.44
CA ALA A 242 24.02 23.14 33.41
C ALA A 242 22.75 22.55 32.77
N GLY A 243 22.04 21.70 33.51
CA GLY A 243 20.86 20.98 33.00
C GLY A 243 21.18 19.68 32.27
N PHE A 244 22.46 19.32 32.10
CA PHE A 244 22.88 18.07 31.45
C PHE A 244 23.75 17.19 32.35
N GLU A 245 23.60 17.30 33.68
CA GLU A 245 24.38 16.59 34.69
C GLU A 245 24.34 15.04 34.52
N ASN A 246 23.22 14.53 34.00
CA ASN A 246 23.01 13.11 33.77
C ASN A 246 23.15 12.72 32.28
N PHE A 247 24.06 13.34 31.55
CA PHE A 247 24.22 13.04 30.13
C PHE A 247 24.85 11.66 29.89
N SER A 248 24.09 10.76 29.27
CA SER A 248 24.53 9.37 29.13
C SER A 248 25.52 9.16 27.98
N PRO A 249 26.47 8.22 28.10
CA PRO A 249 27.38 7.84 27.01
C PRO A 249 26.64 7.39 25.73
N ASN A 250 25.48 6.73 25.86
CA ASN A 250 24.65 6.29 24.73
C ASN A 250 24.09 7.48 23.93
N LYS A 251 23.78 8.62 24.60
CA LYS A 251 23.38 9.86 23.89
C LYS A 251 24.54 10.43 23.10
N VAL A 252 25.76 10.44 23.66
CA VAL A 252 26.97 10.89 22.95
C VAL A 252 27.18 10.05 21.68
N ASP A 253 27.11 8.71 21.81
CA ASP A 253 27.30 7.81 20.67
C ASP A 253 26.25 8.03 19.58
N LYS A 254 24.98 8.17 19.96
CA LYS A 254 23.89 8.50 19.02
C LYS A 254 24.12 9.83 18.29
N ILE A 255 24.66 10.84 18.96
CA ILE A 255 24.95 12.15 18.37
C ILE A 255 26.12 12.03 17.39
N LEU A 256 27.20 11.34 17.77
CA LEU A 256 28.38 11.17 16.91
C LEU A 256 28.11 10.30 15.68
N ASN A 257 27.24 9.29 15.79
CA ASN A 257 26.91 8.37 14.70
C ASN A 257 25.71 8.83 13.85
N ARG A 258 25.16 10.02 14.15
CA ARG A 258 24.02 10.54 13.43
C ARG A 258 24.40 10.92 11.99
N LYS A 259 23.84 10.18 11.02
CA LYS A 259 23.85 10.58 9.61
C LYS A 259 22.72 11.58 9.40
N PHE A 260 23.06 12.86 9.34
CA PHE A 260 22.10 13.91 8.96
C PHE A 260 21.77 13.79 7.48
N GLN A 261 20.62 13.19 7.14
CA GLN A 261 20.02 13.36 5.83
C GLN A 261 19.14 14.62 5.90
N GLY A 262 19.70 15.79 5.59
CA GLY A 262 18.80 16.92 5.31
C GLY A 262 19.04 18.30 5.90
N LEU A 263 20.05 18.52 6.73
CA LEU A 263 20.49 19.89 7.05
C LEU A 263 21.89 20.07 6.50
N GLY A 264 22.06 21.10 5.66
CA GLY A 264 23.26 21.33 4.88
C GLY A 264 24.56 21.07 5.64
N SER A 265 25.48 20.46 4.94
CA SER A 265 26.86 20.15 5.31
C SER A 265 27.66 21.42 5.65
N ASN A 266 27.35 22.07 6.79
CA ASN A 266 28.14 23.17 7.33
C ASN A 266 28.65 22.83 8.72
N LEU A 267 29.20 21.62 8.93
CA LEU A 267 30.03 21.28 10.08
C LEU A 267 31.14 20.33 9.60
N THR A 268 32.07 20.90 8.79
CA THR A 268 33.43 20.35 8.65
C THR A 268 34.32 21.01 9.71
#